data_d49a989861174f3dbd0c4a7889f17708
#
_entry.id   d49a989861174f3dbd0c4a7889f17708
#
_cell.length_a   1.000
_cell.length_b   1.000
_cell.length_c   1.000
_cell.angle_alpha   90.00
_cell.angle_beta   90.00
_cell.angle_gamma   90.00
#
_symmetry.space_group_name_H-M   'P 1'
#
loop_
_entity.id
_entity.type
_entity.pdbx_description
1 polymer ?
#
loop_
_entity_poly.entity_id
_entity_poly.type
_entity_poly.pdbx_seq_one_letter_code
_entity_poly.pdbx_strand_id
1 'polypeptide(L)'
;MRSIWSGILSALLVLGFAAGSWAQNGLERFEKEIKPQFELKKFSYASAEPLGSSGFILNDVVAVVPANPATGDKESTVKIQKVTVEEMDFDRMKKDAKDDETPRFAKLKLEGMTGDDEMFAALQPYGVPNVPVDIALDYRIDPAAKVLTLKTLEVSLRGQAKIVFSLVMDGISDKAGMAGAKDDGKLRTASLTIDDSGLLSKLVPAMAKEQGAKPEEMVQTALVALASFAEGQGPETLKALDAVSSFIADWKAPKGPLTLGLKPAKTAGLSDLDKIMMPNALVTEFGFTASYPGTRAGAAKGGATAAK
;
A
#
# COMPACT_ATOMS: atom_id res chain seq x y z
N MET A 1 16.18 3.40 8.33
CA MET A 1 15.03 2.68 7.74
C MET A 1 14.76 3.17 6.32
N ARG A 2 15.65 2.97 5.35
CA ARG A 2 15.53 3.60 4.02
C ARG A 2 15.77 2.70 2.81
N SER A 3 16.06 1.41 2.95
CA SER A 3 16.55 0.66 1.78
C SER A 3 15.70 -0.51 1.29
N ILE A 4 15.01 -1.24 2.15
CA ILE A 4 14.42 -2.53 1.73
C ILE A 4 13.17 -2.38 0.86
N TRP A 5 12.33 -1.38 1.13
CA TRP A 5 11.11 -1.13 0.34
C TRP A 5 11.36 -0.44 -1.01
N SER A 6 12.43 0.34 -1.13
CA SER A 6 12.79 0.97 -2.41
C SER A 6 13.30 -0.03 -3.44
N GLY A 7 13.96 -1.12 -3.04
CA GLY A 7 14.45 -2.13 -3.97
C GLY A 7 13.35 -2.96 -4.65
N ILE A 8 12.30 -3.32 -3.91
CA ILE A 8 11.21 -4.15 -4.44
C ILE A 8 10.25 -3.33 -5.32
N LEU A 9 9.96 -2.08 -4.95
CA LEU A 9 9.15 -1.19 -5.81
C LEU A 9 9.95 -0.66 -7.00
N SER A 10 11.26 -0.43 -6.87
CA SER A 10 12.11 0.05 -7.98
C SER A 10 12.38 -1.02 -9.03
N ALA A 11 12.44 -2.31 -8.67
CA ALA A 11 12.57 -3.41 -9.61
C ALA A 11 11.34 -3.59 -10.53
N LEU A 12 10.21 -2.96 -10.21
CA LEU A 12 8.99 -2.97 -11.02
C LEU A 12 8.91 -1.79 -12.02
N LEU A 13 9.90 -0.89 -12.06
CA LEU A 13 9.73 0.42 -12.71
C LEU A 13 10.73 0.76 -13.84
N VAL A 14 11.62 -0.11 -14.30
CA VAL A 14 12.59 0.29 -15.35
C VAL A 14 12.69 -0.71 -16.50
N LEU A 15 12.31 -0.29 -17.69
CA LEU A 15 12.91 -0.16 -19.03
C LEU A 15 12.43 -0.96 -20.23
N GLY A 16 12.70 -0.50 -21.41
CA GLY A 16 12.28 -0.57 -22.72
C GLY A 16 13.01 -1.36 -23.82
N PHE A 17 12.40 -1.54 -24.94
CA PHE A 17 12.78 -1.22 -26.32
C PHE A 17 11.73 -1.59 -27.39
N ALA A 18 11.83 -0.89 -28.53
CA ALA A 18 10.84 -0.75 -29.57
C ALA A 18 10.81 -1.86 -30.66
N ALA A 19 9.71 -1.97 -31.27
CA ALA A 19 9.30 -1.95 -32.69
C ALA A 19 8.46 -3.13 -33.17
N GLY A 20 7.35 -2.82 -33.84
CA GLY A 20 6.60 -3.75 -34.71
C GLY A 20 5.12 -3.87 -34.34
N SER A 21 4.29 -3.14 -35.07
CA SER A 21 2.83 -3.09 -34.92
C SER A 21 2.15 -4.36 -35.42
N TRP A 22 1.96 -5.30 -34.53
CA TRP A 22 0.87 -6.27 -34.53
C TRP A 22 0.26 -6.16 -33.15
N ALA A 23 -1.05 -6.31 -33.01
CA ALA A 23 -1.69 -6.22 -31.69
C ALA A 23 -1.14 -7.30 -30.74
N GLN A 24 -0.03 -6.97 -30.08
CA GLN A 24 0.63 -7.86 -29.12
C GLN A 24 -0.25 -7.92 -27.85
N ASN A 25 -0.48 -9.11 -27.32
CA ASN A 25 -1.12 -9.26 -26.04
C ASN A 25 -0.19 -8.78 -24.89
N GLY A 26 -0.75 -8.54 -23.71
CA GLY A 26 0.02 -8.02 -22.58
C GLY A 26 1.21 -8.89 -22.18
N LEU A 27 1.13 -10.21 -22.31
CA LEU A 27 2.23 -11.13 -22.02
C LEU A 27 3.40 -10.95 -23.02
N GLU A 28 3.12 -10.83 -24.32
CA GLU A 28 4.16 -10.59 -25.31
C GLU A 28 4.85 -9.25 -25.10
N ARG A 29 4.10 -8.21 -24.73
CA ARG A 29 4.67 -6.90 -24.39
C ARG A 29 5.54 -6.98 -23.14
N PHE A 30 5.07 -7.66 -22.12
CA PHE A 30 5.88 -7.90 -20.91
C PHE A 30 7.20 -8.60 -21.24
N GLU A 31 7.16 -9.70 -21.99
CA GLU A 31 8.34 -10.47 -22.35
C GLU A 31 9.36 -9.68 -23.19
N LYS A 32 8.88 -8.85 -24.10
CA LYS A 32 9.73 -8.13 -25.05
C LYS A 32 10.14 -6.75 -24.56
N GLU A 33 9.23 -6.05 -23.87
CA GLU A 33 9.41 -4.63 -23.54
C GLU A 33 9.81 -4.40 -22.07
N ILE A 34 9.37 -5.23 -21.12
CA ILE A 34 9.55 -4.98 -19.68
C ILE A 34 10.57 -5.92 -19.04
N LYS A 35 10.40 -7.23 -19.24
CA LYS A 35 11.26 -8.24 -18.63
C LYS A 35 12.77 -8.06 -18.92
N PRO A 36 13.22 -7.67 -20.13
CA PRO A 36 14.63 -7.45 -20.42
C PRO A 36 15.27 -6.32 -19.63
N GLN A 37 14.48 -5.55 -18.91
CA GLN A 37 14.89 -4.34 -18.18
C GLN A 37 15.09 -4.56 -16.70
N PHE A 38 14.68 -5.75 -16.23
CA PHE A 38 14.88 -6.09 -14.84
C PHE A 38 16.37 -6.22 -14.54
N GLU A 39 16.88 -5.33 -13.71
CA GLU A 39 18.24 -5.42 -13.16
C GLU A 39 18.31 -6.51 -12.08
N LEU A 40 17.81 -7.70 -12.43
CA LEU A 40 17.79 -8.88 -11.58
C LEU A 40 18.86 -9.86 -12.02
N LYS A 41 19.51 -10.53 -11.06
CA LYS A 41 20.45 -11.61 -11.37
C LYS A 41 19.73 -12.80 -12.03
N LYS A 42 18.45 -13.02 -11.66
CA LYS A 42 17.59 -14.03 -12.23
C LYS A 42 16.13 -13.59 -12.15
N PHE A 43 15.37 -13.82 -13.23
CA PHE A 43 13.91 -13.75 -13.23
C PHE A 43 13.36 -14.93 -14.04
N SER A 44 12.55 -15.75 -13.38
CA SER A 44 11.96 -16.95 -14.01
C SER A 44 10.58 -17.23 -13.42
N TYR A 45 9.76 -17.99 -14.13
CA TYR A 45 8.44 -18.46 -13.70
C TYR A 45 8.18 -19.84 -14.32
N ALA A 46 7.29 -20.62 -13.69
CA ALA A 46 6.96 -21.96 -14.15
C ALA A 46 6.01 -21.93 -15.35
N SER A 47 5.05 -21.01 -15.37
CA SER A 47 4.14 -20.82 -16.50
C SER A 47 3.71 -19.37 -16.64
N ALA A 48 3.33 -19.00 -17.85
CA ALA A 48 2.78 -17.69 -18.17
C ALA A 48 1.61 -17.85 -19.14
N GLU A 49 0.58 -17.02 -18.96
CA GLU A 49 -0.59 -17.01 -19.83
C GLU A 49 -1.10 -15.58 -20.04
N PRO A 50 -1.61 -15.24 -21.23
CA PRO A 50 -2.22 -13.94 -21.48
C PRO A 50 -3.54 -13.81 -20.74
N LEU A 51 -3.86 -12.58 -20.29
CA LEU A 51 -5.11 -12.22 -19.64
C LEU A 51 -5.77 -11.08 -20.44
N GLY A 52 -6.74 -11.43 -21.30
CA GLY A 52 -7.33 -10.46 -22.22
C GLY A 52 -6.29 -9.89 -23.22
N SER A 53 -6.50 -8.64 -23.62
CA SER A 53 -5.64 -7.94 -24.59
C SER A 53 -4.45 -7.22 -23.97
N SER A 54 -4.52 -6.85 -22.69
CA SER A 54 -3.54 -5.98 -22.03
C SER A 54 -2.95 -6.57 -20.76
N GLY A 55 -3.38 -7.76 -20.34
CA GLY A 55 -2.93 -8.39 -19.12
C GLY A 55 -2.18 -9.70 -19.33
N PHE A 56 -1.69 -10.25 -18.22
CA PHE A 56 -1.05 -11.57 -18.17
C PHE A 56 -1.03 -12.14 -16.76
N ILE A 57 -0.78 -13.42 -16.67
CA ILE A 57 -0.58 -14.15 -15.41
C ILE A 57 0.77 -14.86 -15.49
N LEU A 58 1.55 -14.79 -14.39
CA LEU A 58 2.75 -15.60 -14.20
C LEU A 58 2.56 -16.44 -12.94
N ASN A 59 2.92 -17.71 -13.00
CA ASN A 59 2.85 -18.62 -11.86
C ASN A 59 4.25 -19.03 -11.42
N ASP A 60 4.46 -19.19 -10.10
CA ASP A 60 5.69 -19.61 -9.45
C ASP A 60 6.89 -18.78 -9.90
N VAL A 61 6.78 -17.47 -9.73
CA VAL A 61 7.84 -16.51 -10.08
C VAL A 61 8.98 -16.61 -9.06
N VAL A 62 10.20 -16.61 -9.57
CA VAL A 62 11.44 -16.51 -8.78
C VAL A 62 12.26 -15.35 -9.32
N ALA A 63 12.53 -14.37 -8.45
CA ALA A 63 13.37 -13.23 -8.71
C ALA A 63 14.57 -13.22 -7.76
N VAL A 64 15.79 -13.07 -8.29
CA VAL A 64 17.02 -12.93 -7.48
C VAL A 64 17.51 -11.49 -7.64
N VAL A 65 17.40 -10.73 -6.56
CA VAL A 65 17.87 -9.35 -6.46
C VAL A 65 19.37 -9.37 -6.17
N PRO A 66 20.22 -8.72 -6.96
CA PRO A 66 21.65 -8.69 -6.70
C PRO A 66 21.95 -7.91 -5.42
N ALA A 67 23.09 -8.23 -4.79
CA ALA A 67 23.61 -7.45 -3.69
C ALA A 67 23.87 -5.99 -4.15
N ASN A 68 23.58 -5.03 -3.29
CA ASN A 68 23.92 -3.62 -3.53
C ASN A 68 24.97 -3.14 -2.53
N PRO A 69 26.25 -3.09 -2.91
CA PRO A 69 27.32 -2.65 -1.99
C PRO A 69 27.16 -1.21 -1.50
N ALA A 70 26.47 -0.35 -2.27
CA ALA A 70 26.29 1.07 -1.89
C ALA A 70 25.32 1.23 -0.71
N THR A 71 24.35 0.32 -0.55
CA THR A 71 23.39 0.32 0.56
C THR A 71 23.71 -0.75 1.61
N GLY A 72 24.66 -1.65 1.33
CA GLY A 72 25.01 -2.80 2.19
C GLY A 72 24.00 -3.95 2.08
N ASP A 73 23.07 -3.90 1.13
CA ASP A 73 22.07 -4.95 0.93
C ASP A 73 22.75 -6.20 0.34
N LYS A 74 22.40 -7.37 0.89
CA LYS A 74 22.86 -8.65 0.37
C LYS A 74 21.97 -9.13 -0.77
N GLU A 75 22.47 -10.10 -1.53
CA GLU A 75 21.65 -10.81 -2.51
C GLU A 75 20.45 -11.46 -1.80
N SER A 76 19.26 -11.29 -2.38
CA SER A 76 18.03 -11.85 -1.84
C SER A 76 17.20 -12.55 -2.91
N THR A 77 16.44 -13.57 -2.49
CA THR A 77 15.56 -14.34 -3.36
C THR A 77 14.12 -14.11 -2.96
N VAL A 78 13.32 -13.63 -3.93
CA VAL A 78 11.87 -13.45 -3.78
C VAL A 78 11.16 -14.50 -4.62
N LYS A 79 10.18 -15.17 -4.02
CA LYS A 79 9.28 -16.12 -4.68
C LYS A 79 7.85 -15.58 -4.61
N ILE A 80 7.10 -15.66 -5.70
CA ILE A 80 5.71 -15.21 -5.76
C ILE A 80 4.90 -16.34 -6.39
N GLN A 81 3.88 -16.83 -5.68
CA GLN A 81 3.04 -17.92 -6.16
C GLN A 81 2.31 -17.54 -7.45
N LYS A 82 1.77 -16.31 -7.49
CA LYS A 82 1.05 -15.82 -8.66
C LYS A 82 1.18 -14.31 -8.79
N VAL A 83 1.51 -13.87 -10.01
CA VAL A 83 1.43 -12.48 -10.44
C VAL A 83 0.29 -12.38 -11.44
N THR A 84 -0.69 -11.53 -11.18
CA THR A 84 -1.77 -11.21 -12.11
C THR A 84 -1.66 -9.73 -12.46
N VAL A 85 -1.46 -9.43 -13.72
CA VAL A 85 -1.53 -8.07 -14.27
C VAL A 85 -2.79 -8.01 -15.13
N GLU A 86 -3.80 -7.26 -14.69
CA GLU A 86 -5.03 -7.09 -15.45
C GLU A 86 -4.88 -5.98 -16.49
N GLU A 87 -4.26 -4.85 -16.08
CA GLU A 87 -3.98 -3.70 -16.92
C GLU A 87 -2.63 -3.08 -16.55
N MET A 88 -1.88 -2.60 -17.56
CA MET A 88 -0.61 -1.89 -17.36
C MET A 88 -0.33 -0.94 -18.53
N ASP A 89 0.17 0.26 -18.25
CA ASP A 89 0.54 1.25 -19.26
C ASP A 89 1.95 0.96 -19.81
N PHE A 90 2.04 -0.09 -20.62
CA PHE A 90 3.30 -0.51 -21.24
C PHE A 90 3.96 0.60 -22.05
N ASP A 91 3.18 1.48 -22.70
CA ASP A 91 3.72 2.52 -23.56
C ASP A 91 4.58 3.53 -22.81
N ARG A 92 4.29 3.71 -21.52
CA ARG A 92 5.04 4.61 -20.63
C ARG A 92 6.05 3.88 -19.74
N MET A 93 6.17 2.57 -19.90
CA MET A 93 7.15 1.74 -19.19
C MET A 93 8.28 1.28 -20.10
N LYS A 94 8.31 1.71 -21.36
CA LYS A 94 9.38 1.42 -22.30
C LYS A 94 10.65 2.20 -21.94
N LYS A 95 11.80 1.72 -22.39
CA LYS A 95 13.12 2.36 -22.18
C LYS A 95 13.23 3.74 -22.83
N ASP A 96 12.52 3.94 -23.92
CA ASP A 96 12.44 5.20 -24.67
C ASP A 96 11.26 6.08 -24.23
N ALA A 97 10.51 5.67 -23.18
CA ALA A 97 9.58 6.55 -22.53
C ALA A 97 10.34 7.77 -21.97
N LYS A 98 9.72 8.94 -22.05
CA LYS A 98 10.36 10.16 -21.56
C LYS A 98 10.48 10.08 -20.04
N ASP A 99 11.60 10.51 -19.50
CA ASP A 99 11.88 10.47 -18.05
C ASP A 99 10.85 11.23 -17.19
N ASP A 100 10.11 12.17 -17.80
CA ASP A 100 9.07 12.95 -17.16
C ASP A 100 7.66 12.32 -17.29
N GLU A 101 7.51 11.16 -17.95
CA GLU A 101 6.22 10.50 -18.13
C GLU A 101 6.02 9.38 -17.10
N THR A 102 4.93 9.48 -16.32
CA THR A 102 4.52 8.45 -15.35
C THR A 102 3.48 7.52 -15.98
N PRO A 103 3.55 6.20 -15.77
CA PRO A 103 2.48 5.29 -16.19
C PRO A 103 1.12 5.77 -15.68
N ARG A 104 0.13 5.83 -16.57
CA ARG A 104 -1.20 6.37 -16.26
C ARG A 104 -2.08 5.40 -15.49
N PHE A 105 -1.82 4.12 -15.61
CA PHE A 105 -2.61 3.10 -14.94
C PHE A 105 -1.83 1.81 -14.72
N ALA A 106 -2.18 1.15 -13.64
CA ALA A 106 -1.83 -0.25 -13.41
C ALA A 106 -2.91 -0.89 -12.55
N LYS A 107 -3.24 -2.14 -12.87
CA LYS A 107 -4.05 -3.01 -12.03
C LYS A 107 -3.40 -4.38 -11.96
N LEU A 108 -2.87 -4.70 -10.80
CA LEU A 108 -2.10 -5.92 -10.58
C LEU A 108 -2.28 -6.51 -9.19
N LYS A 109 -1.95 -7.80 -9.07
CA LYS A 109 -1.88 -8.53 -7.80
C LYS A 109 -0.64 -9.39 -7.76
N LEU A 110 0.03 -9.42 -6.63
CA LEU A 110 1.09 -10.35 -6.26
C LEU A 110 0.54 -11.21 -5.11
N GLU A 111 0.47 -12.51 -5.32
CA GLU A 111 -0.13 -13.42 -4.34
C GLU A 111 0.94 -14.41 -3.83
N GLY A 112 1.00 -14.58 -2.51
CA GLY A 112 1.88 -15.52 -1.87
C GLY A 112 3.37 -15.18 -2.04
N MET A 113 3.71 -13.90 -1.97
CA MET A 113 5.10 -13.46 -2.01
C MET A 113 5.82 -13.88 -0.73
N THR A 114 6.91 -14.59 -0.88
CA THR A 114 7.84 -15.02 0.20
C THR A 114 9.25 -14.65 -0.21
N GLY A 115 10.12 -14.52 0.77
CA GLY A 115 11.54 -14.24 0.54
C GLY A 115 12.41 -15.05 1.47
N ASP A 116 13.71 -14.89 1.32
CA ASP A 116 14.68 -15.36 2.30
C ASP A 116 14.66 -14.48 3.57
N ASP A 117 15.49 -14.84 4.55
CA ASP A 117 15.54 -14.11 5.82
C ASP A 117 15.97 -12.64 5.65
N GLU A 118 16.71 -12.31 4.59
CA GLU A 118 17.14 -10.93 4.30
C GLU A 118 15.94 -10.05 3.92
N MET A 119 14.98 -10.58 3.14
CA MET A 119 13.76 -9.85 2.77
C MET A 119 12.92 -9.47 4.01
N PHE A 120 12.89 -10.34 5.02
CA PHE A 120 12.12 -10.12 6.25
C PHE A 120 12.97 -9.66 7.43
N ALA A 121 14.27 -9.41 7.22
CA ALA A 121 15.21 -9.04 8.28
C ALA A 121 14.72 -7.84 9.12
N ALA A 122 14.06 -6.88 8.49
CA ALA A 122 13.51 -5.71 9.19
C ALA A 122 12.34 -6.05 10.14
N LEU A 123 11.66 -7.18 9.95
CA LEU A 123 10.52 -7.61 10.76
C LEU A 123 10.90 -8.64 11.82
N GLN A 124 12.06 -9.29 11.68
CA GLN A 124 12.54 -10.30 12.62
C GLN A 124 12.70 -9.78 14.06
N PRO A 125 13.26 -8.57 14.31
CA PRO A 125 13.37 -8.03 15.67
C PRO A 125 12.03 -7.89 16.38
N TYR A 126 10.95 -7.76 15.61
CA TYR A 126 9.59 -7.60 16.13
C TYR A 126 8.85 -8.93 16.29
N GLY A 127 9.52 -10.08 16.08
CA GLY A 127 8.90 -11.40 16.20
C GLY A 127 7.77 -11.65 15.19
N VAL A 128 7.74 -10.90 14.10
CA VAL A 128 6.78 -11.12 13.00
C VAL A 128 7.27 -12.32 12.19
N PRO A 129 6.44 -13.38 12.05
CA PRO A 129 6.86 -14.56 11.32
C PRO A 129 7.03 -14.25 9.83
N ASN A 130 7.90 -15.00 9.16
CA ASN A 130 8.04 -14.98 7.72
C ASN A 130 6.80 -15.66 7.10
N VAL A 131 5.76 -14.88 6.86
CA VAL A 131 4.49 -15.33 6.27
C VAL A 131 4.36 -14.79 4.85
N PRO A 132 3.59 -15.48 3.98
CA PRO A 132 3.33 -14.97 2.65
C PRO A 132 2.67 -13.59 2.69
N VAL A 133 3.12 -12.71 1.80
CA VAL A 133 2.59 -11.36 1.61
C VAL A 133 1.81 -11.33 0.30
N ASP A 134 0.61 -10.76 0.34
CA ASP A 134 -0.16 -10.45 -0.84
C ASP A 134 -0.20 -8.93 -1.03
N ILE A 135 -0.05 -8.47 -2.28
CA ILE A 135 -0.11 -7.05 -2.64
C ILE A 135 -1.10 -6.89 -3.79
N ALA A 136 -1.98 -5.89 -3.71
CA ALA A 136 -2.82 -5.50 -4.83
C ALA A 136 -2.71 -3.98 -5.06
N LEU A 137 -2.66 -3.59 -6.33
CA LEU A 137 -2.61 -2.20 -6.76
C LEU A 137 -3.63 -1.99 -7.89
N ASP A 138 -4.43 -0.93 -7.77
CA ASP A 138 -5.34 -0.46 -8.83
C ASP A 138 -5.32 1.08 -8.80
N TYR A 139 -4.66 1.69 -9.79
CA TYR A 139 -4.63 3.14 -9.92
C TYR A 139 -4.80 3.60 -11.35
N ARG A 140 -5.26 4.84 -11.49
CA ARG A 140 -5.40 5.52 -12.77
C ARG A 140 -5.17 7.03 -12.63
N ILE A 141 -4.42 7.61 -13.57
CA ILE A 141 -4.28 9.04 -13.76
C ILE A 141 -5.09 9.43 -14.99
N ASP A 142 -6.02 10.35 -14.83
CA ASP A 142 -6.69 11.03 -15.94
C ASP A 142 -5.94 12.34 -16.23
N PRO A 143 -5.16 12.42 -17.32
CA PRO A 143 -4.34 13.59 -17.61
C PRO A 143 -5.18 14.81 -18.06
N ALA A 144 -6.39 14.59 -18.60
CA ALA A 144 -7.27 15.68 -19.04
C ALA A 144 -7.94 16.35 -17.83
N ALA A 145 -8.42 15.54 -16.88
CA ALA A 145 -8.99 16.03 -15.64
C ALA A 145 -7.93 16.38 -14.58
N LYS A 146 -6.67 15.99 -14.79
CA LYS A 146 -5.57 16.05 -13.80
C LYS A 146 -5.95 15.38 -12.48
N VAL A 147 -6.50 14.17 -12.54
CA VAL A 147 -6.97 13.42 -11.38
C VAL A 147 -6.21 12.11 -11.28
N LEU A 148 -5.59 11.87 -10.11
CA LEU A 148 -5.12 10.56 -9.69
C LEU A 148 -6.23 9.88 -8.88
N THR A 149 -6.59 8.67 -9.26
CA THR A 149 -7.43 7.76 -8.49
C THR A 149 -6.62 6.51 -8.14
N LEU A 150 -6.18 6.38 -6.90
CA LEU A 150 -5.71 5.14 -6.32
C LEU A 150 -6.92 4.44 -5.70
N LYS A 151 -7.50 3.51 -6.45
CA LYS A 151 -8.68 2.78 -6.01
C LYS A 151 -8.35 1.79 -4.90
N THR A 152 -7.19 1.15 -5.01
CA THR A 152 -6.72 0.17 -4.04
C THR A 152 -5.20 0.11 -4.03
N LEU A 153 -4.62 0.20 -2.84
CA LEU A 153 -3.31 -0.32 -2.49
C LEU A 153 -3.52 -1.22 -1.28
N GLU A 154 -3.41 -2.52 -1.48
CA GLU A 154 -3.58 -3.52 -0.44
C GLU A 154 -2.27 -4.22 -0.15
N VAL A 155 -1.94 -4.36 1.13
CA VAL A 155 -0.84 -5.20 1.62
C VAL A 155 -1.41 -6.10 2.69
N SER A 156 -1.28 -7.41 2.50
CA SER A 156 -1.75 -8.43 3.43
C SER A 156 -0.60 -9.35 3.85
N LEU A 157 -0.30 -9.37 5.13
CA LEU A 157 0.55 -10.38 5.77
C LEU A 157 -0.38 -11.50 6.23
N ARG A 158 -0.38 -12.64 5.53
CA ARG A 158 -1.37 -13.71 5.74
C ARG A 158 -1.41 -14.15 7.21
N GLY A 159 -2.62 -14.06 7.82
CA GLY A 159 -2.85 -14.41 9.22
C GLY A 159 -2.28 -13.42 10.25
N GLN A 160 -1.75 -12.26 9.82
CA GLN A 160 -1.23 -11.24 10.72
C GLN A 160 -2.00 -9.91 10.61
N ALA A 161 -2.04 -9.33 9.42
CA ALA A 161 -2.73 -8.07 9.19
C ALA A 161 -3.02 -7.85 7.70
N LYS A 162 -4.03 -7.03 7.43
CA LYS A 162 -4.37 -6.52 6.11
C LYS A 162 -4.53 -5.01 6.18
N ILE A 163 -3.83 -4.29 5.32
CA ILE A 163 -3.89 -2.83 5.19
C ILE A 163 -4.40 -2.51 3.80
N VAL A 164 -5.43 -1.68 3.72
CA VAL A 164 -6.00 -1.22 2.44
C VAL A 164 -6.02 0.31 2.45
N PHE A 165 -5.44 0.89 1.43
CA PHE A 165 -5.41 2.34 1.22
C PHE A 165 -6.06 2.70 -0.10
N SER A 166 -6.81 3.79 -0.13
CA SER A 166 -7.34 4.41 -1.33
C SER A 166 -7.20 5.93 -1.28
N LEU A 167 -7.10 6.58 -2.45
CA LEU A 167 -6.82 8.00 -2.55
C LEU A 167 -7.39 8.56 -3.86
N VAL A 168 -7.98 9.76 -3.80
CA VAL A 168 -8.29 10.58 -4.98
C VAL A 168 -7.68 11.95 -4.79
N MET A 169 -6.88 12.39 -5.75
CA MET A 169 -6.23 13.71 -5.76
C MET A 169 -6.49 14.45 -7.07
N ASP A 170 -6.75 15.73 -6.96
CA ASP A 170 -6.74 16.68 -8.08
C ASP A 170 -5.34 17.29 -8.28
N GLY A 171 -5.10 17.91 -9.43
CA GLY A 171 -3.83 18.57 -9.75
C GLY A 171 -2.70 17.62 -10.15
N ILE A 172 -2.96 16.33 -10.27
CA ILE A 172 -1.95 15.33 -10.63
C ILE A 172 -1.97 15.11 -12.13
N SER A 173 -0.84 15.38 -12.78
CA SER A 173 -0.66 15.08 -14.20
C SER A 173 0.18 13.81 -14.39
N ASP A 174 0.15 13.28 -15.59
CA ASP A 174 1.00 12.17 -16.04
C ASP A 174 2.41 12.64 -16.47
N LYS A 175 2.70 13.92 -16.30
CA LYS A 175 4.03 14.52 -16.47
C LYS A 175 4.56 14.93 -15.11
N ALA A 176 5.84 14.73 -14.88
CA ALA A 176 6.52 15.06 -13.62
C ALA A 176 6.10 14.22 -12.39
N GLY A 177 5.27 13.20 -12.54
CA GLY A 177 4.91 12.25 -11.49
C GLY A 177 4.45 12.88 -10.18
N MET A 178 4.70 12.18 -9.08
CA MET A 178 4.40 12.66 -7.71
C MET A 178 5.24 13.89 -7.29
N ALA A 179 6.34 14.20 -7.99
CA ALA A 179 7.14 15.39 -7.66
C ALA A 179 6.36 16.69 -7.95
N GLY A 180 5.54 16.72 -9.03
CA GLY A 180 4.65 17.83 -9.32
C GLY A 180 3.44 17.94 -8.38
N ALA A 181 3.14 16.89 -7.62
CA ALA A 181 2.02 16.89 -6.68
C ALA A 181 2.24 17.81 -5.47
N LYS A 182 3.47 18.20 -5.17
CA LYS A 182 3.77 19.05 -4.01
C LYS A 182 3.11 20.42 -4.09
N ASP A 183 3.05 20.98 -5.29
CA ASP A 183 2.59 22.35 -5.48
C ASP A 183 1.10 22.43 -5.88
N ASP A 184 0.63 21.50 -6.73
CA ASP A 184 -0.70 21.51 -7.32
C ASP A 184 -1.64 20.45 -6.75
N GLY A 185 -1.10 19.45 -6.07
CA GLY A 185 -1.84 18.30 -5.56
C GLY A 185 -2.83 18.68 -4.47
N LYS A 186 -4.10 18.32 -4.67
CA LYS A 186 -5.19 18.57 -3.71
C LYS A 186 -5.91 17.27 -3.37
N LEU A 187 -6.00 16.97 -2.09
CA LEU A 187 -6.74 15.82 -1.58
C LEU A 187 -8.24 16.02 -1.79
N ARG A 188 -8.88 15.07 -2.47
CA ARG A 188 -10.34 14.97 -2.60
C ARG A 188 -10.89 13.96 -1.60
N THR A 189 -10.30 12.77 -1.54
CA THR A 189 -10.65 11.75 -0.56
C THR A 189 -9.45 10.85 -0.30
N ALA A 190 -9.34 10.32 0.94
CA ALA A 190 -8.47 9.20 1.27
C ALA A 190 -9.16 8.26 2.26
N SER A 191 -8.82 6.99 2.22
CA SER A 191 -9.26 6.02 3.21
C SER A 191 -8.13 5.02 3.51
N LEU A 192 -7.99 4.69 4.79
CA LEU A 192 -7.07 3.67 5.28
C LEU A 192 -7.85 2.70 6.15
N THR A 193 -7.83 1.42 5.81
CA THR A 193 -8.39 0.35 6.64
C THR A 193 -7.26 -0.55 7.13
N ILE A 194 -7.23 -0.81 8.42
CA ILE A 194 -6.28 -1.69 9.09
C ILE A 194 -7.08 -2.82 9.75
N ASP A 195 -6.99 -4.03 9.21
CA ASP A 195 -7.55 -5.24 9.80
C ASP A 195 -6.41 -6.07 10.41
N ASP A 196 -6.22 -5.91 11.71
CA ASP A 196 -5.19 -6.64 12.45
C ASP A 196 -5.75 -7.96 12.99
N SER A 197 -5.01 -9.04 12.74
CA SER A 197 -5.35 -10.40 13.19
C SER A 197 -4.27 -10.97 14.13
N GLY A 198 -3.24 -10.20 14.47
CA GLY A 198 -2.18 -10.64 15.37
C GLY A 198 -0.83 -9.94 15.17
N LEU A 199 -0.72 -8.97 14.28
CA LEU A 199 0.50 -8.19 14.07
C LEU A 199 0.79 -7.28 15.27
N LEU A 200 -0.18 -6.53 15.74
CA LEU A 200 -0.01 -5.61 16.88
C LEU A 200 0.39 -6.36 18.15
N SER A 201 -0.15 -7.55 18.37
CA SER A 201 0.21 -8.38 19.54
C SER A 201 1.69 -8.80 19.56
N LYS A 202 2.41 -8.68 18.44
CA LYS A 202 3.85 -8.92 18.31
C LYS A 202 4.65 -7.62 18.27
N LEU A 203 4.20 -6.64 17.48
CA LEU A 203 4.89 -5.37 17.32
C LEU A 203 4.96 -4.58 18.63
N VAL A 204 3.85 -4.47 19.36
CA VAL A 204 3.78 -3.65 20.58
C VAL A 204 4.77 -4.15 21.66
N PRO A 205 4.84 -5.46 22.00
CA PRO A 205 5.84 -5.94 22.95
C PRO A 205 7.29 -5.76 22.48
N ALA A 206 7.56 -5.96 21.18
CA ALA A 206 8.90 -5.81 20.65
C ALA A 206 9.36 -4.34 20.68
N MET A 207 8.50 -3.41 20.25
CA MET A 207 8.79 -1.97 20.32
C MET A 207 8.94 -1.48 21.77
N ALA A 208 8.12 -1.95 22.69
CA ALA A 208 8.24 -1.63 24.10
C ALA A 208 9.57 -2.11 24.67
N LYS A 209 10.00 -3.31 24.32
CA LYS A 209 11.32 -3.85 24.71
C LYS A 209 12.48 -2.99 24.18
N GLU A 210 12.44 -2.54 22.94
CA GLU A 210 13.44 -1.63 22.36
C GLU A 210 13.54 -0.31 23.14
N GLN A 211 12.41 0.18 23.67
CA GLN A 211 12.33 1.40 24.44
C GLN A 211 12.58 1.20 25.95
N GLY A 212 12.83 -0.02 26.37
CA GLY A 212 12.99 -0.37 27.79
C GLY A 212 11.72 -0.20 28.63
N ALA A 213 10.54 -0.25 27.97
CA ALA A 213 9.22 -0.07 28.58
C ALA A 213 8.43 -1.38 28.61
N LYS A 214 7.32 -1.41 29.38
CA LYS A 214 6.35 -2.49 29.24
C LYS A 214 5.35 -2.19 28.13
N PRO A 215 4.80 -3.23 27.44
CA PRO A 215 3.81 -3.04 26.39
C PRO A 215 2.61 -2.19 26.81
N GLU A 216 2.10 -2.45 28.00
CA GLU A 216 0.96 -1.71 28.58
C GLU A 216 1.30 -0.24 28.85
N GLU A 217 2.51 0.06 29.31
CA GLU A 217 3.00 1.43 29.54
C GLU A 217 3.11 2.19 28.23
N MET A 218 3.61 1.57 27.16
CA MET A 218 3.70 2.16 25.83
C MET A 218 2.30 2.47 25.27
N VAL A 219 1.36 1.53 25.38
CA VAL A 219 -0.03 1.73 24.96
C VAL A 219 -0.69 2.84 25.78
N GLN A 220 -0.50 2.85 27.10
CA GLN A 220 -1.02 3.91 27.96
C GLN A 220 -0.46 5.28 27.57
N THR A 221 0.83 5.38 27.25
CA THR A 221 1.45 6.63 26.77
C THR A 221 0.78 7.11 25.48
N ALA A 222 0.52 6.21 24.53
CA ALA A 222 -0.17 6.56 23.30
C ALA A 222 -1.62 7.04 23.56
N LEU A 223 -2.35 6.39 24.47
CA LEU A 223 -3.70 6.80 24.85
C LEU A 223 -3.71 8.16 25.56
N VAL A 224 -2.74 8.44 26.44
CA VAL A 224 -2.59 9.75 27.07
C VAL A 224 -2.29 10.84 26.03
N ALA A 225 -1.43 10.57 25.06
CA ALA A 225 -1.15 11.52 23.98
C ALA A 225 -2.41 11.83 23.16
N LEU A 226 -3.23 10.81 22.84
CA LEU A 226 -4.52 11.00 22.16
C LEU A 226 -5.51 11.79 23.02
N ALA A 227 -5.56 11.52 24.33
CA ALA A 227 -6.41 12.26 25.25
C ALA A 227 -6.00 13.74 25.33
N SER A 228 -4.70 14.04 25.40
CA SER A 228 -4.19 15.42 25.35
C SER A 228 -4.52 16.12 24.03
N PHE A 229 -4.44 15.40 22.90
CA PHE A 229 -4.88 15.94 21.60
C PHE A 229 -6.39 16.17 21.54
N ALA A 230 -7.17 15.40 22.29
CA ALA A 230 -8.63 15.52 22.37
C ALA A 230 -9.09 16.77 23.14
N GLU A 231 -8.22 17.36 23.98
CA GLU A 231 -8.56 18.57 24.73
C GLU A 231 -8.90 19.74 23.79
N GLY A 232 -10.05 20.36 24.01
CA GLY A 232 -10.54 21.47 23.19
C GLY A 232 -11.10 21.08 21.82
N GLN A 233 -11.19 19.78 21.51
CA GLN A 233 -11.77 19.29 20.26
C GLN A 233 -13.31 19.19 20.36
N GLY A 234 -13.99 19.34 19.20
CA GLY A 234 -15.44 19.19 19.10
C GLY A 234 -15.90 17.73 19.09
N PRO A 235 -17.22 17.49 19.24
CA PRO A 235 -17.78 16.15 19.44
C PRO A 235 -17.48 15.16 18.31
N GLU A 236 -17.43 15.60 17.05
CA GLU A 236 -17.13 14.70 15.93
C GLU A 236 -15.65 14.27 15.93
N THR A 237 -14.74 15.18 16.29
CA THR A 237 -13.31 14.84 16.47
C THR A 237 -13.14 13.87 17.62
N LEU A 238 -13.80 14.11 18.75
CA LEU A 238 -13.77 13.21 19.91
C LEU A 238 -14.26 11.81 19.54
N LYS A 239 -15.36 11.69 18.81
CA LYS A 239 -15.90 10.41 18.33
C LYS A 239 -14.89 9.65 17.45
N ALA A 240 -14.18 10.34 16.55
CA ALA A 240 -13.17 9.73 15.73
C ALA A 240 -11.95 9.28 16.55
N LEU A 241 -11.52 10.10 17.51
CA LEU A 241 -10.43 9.77 18.45
C LEU A 241 -10.78 8.58 19.35
N ASP A 242 -12.04 8.46 19.80
CA ASP A 242 -12.53 7.31 20.58
C ASP A 242 -12.40 6.01 19.79
N ALA A 243 -12.70 6.01 18.49
CA ALA A 243 -12.53 4.84 17.63
C ALA A 243 -11.05 4.43 17.53
N VAL A 244 -10.15 5.40 17.33
CA VAL A 244 -8.69 5.15 17.29
C VAL A 244 -8.18 4.65 18.65
N SER A 245 -8.59 5.29 19.75
CA SER A 245 -8.20 4.89 21.09
C SER A 245 -8.66 3.48 21.43
N SER A 246 -9.89 3.12 21.03
CA SER A 246 -10.44 1.77 21.25
C SER A 246 -9.65 0.71 20.47
N PHE A 247 -9.26 0.99 19.22
CA PHE A 247 -8.41 0.10 18.46
C PHE A 247 -7.03 -0.11 19.11
N ILE A 248 -6.40 0.99 19.57
CA ILE A 248 -5.13 0.95 20.28
C ILE A 248 -5.25 0.16 21.58
N ALA A 249 -6.32 0.37 22.36
CA ALA A 249 -6.57 -0.37 23.58
C ALA A 249 -6.76 -1.88 23.37
N ASP A 250 -7.37 -2.26 22.25
CA ASP A 250 -7.60 -3.65 21.85
C ASP A 250 -6.38 -4.32 21.17
N TRP A 251 -5.19 -3.74 21.20
CA TRP A 251 -3.98 -4.18 20.46
C TRP A 251 -3.65 -5.68 20.58
N LYS A 252 -4.02 -6.34 21.69
CA LYS A 252 -3.79 -7.79 21.90
C LYS A 252 -4.71 -8.65 21.04
N ALA A 253 -5.94 -8.19 20.82
CA ALA A 253 -6.99 -8.91 20.09
C ALA A 253 -8.02 -7.93 19.53
N PRO A 254 -7.72 -7.21 18.43
CA PRO A 254 -8.66 -6.27 17.83
C PRO A 254 -9.99 -6.94 17.42
N LYS A 255 -11.10 -6.28 17.72
CA LYS A 255 -12.46 -6.81 17.50
C LYS A 255 -12.92 -6.72 16.03
N GLY A 256 -12.17 -6.00 15.21
CA GLY A 256 -12.44 -5.80 13.79
C GLY A 256 -11.50 -4.75 13.20
N PRO A 257 -11.68 -4.34 11.94
CA PRO A 257 -10.83 -3.35 11.32
C PRO A 257 -11.08 -1.94 11.87
N LEU A 258 -9.98 -1.16 11.95
CA LEU A 258 -10.03 0.29 12.06
C LEU A 258 -10.10 0.87 10.65
N THR A 259 -11.08 1.73 10.39
CA THR A 259 -11.16 2.49 9.15
C THR A 259 -11.03 3.98 9.45
N LEU A 260 -10.06 4.61 8.78
CA LEU A 260 -9.83 6.06 8.81
C LEU A 260 -10.21 6.63 7.45
N GLY A 261 -10.88 7.78 7.44
CA GLY A 261 -11.27 8.48 6.22
C GLY A 261 -10.93 9.95 6.27
N LEU A 262 -10.56 10.52 5.10
CA LEU A 262 -10.45 11.95 4.87
C LEU A 262 -11.35 12.31 3.69
N LYS A 263 -12.22 13.27 3.89
CA LYS A 263 -13.11 13.80 2.84
C LYS A 263 -13.36 15.27 3.10
N PRO A 264 -12.38 16.14 2.78
CA PRO A 264 -12.51 17.57 2.98
C PRO A 264 -13.70 18.13 2.17
N ALA A 265 -14.42 19.08 2.77
CA ALA A 265 -15.56 19.74 2.10
C ALA A 265 -15.10 20.55 0.87
N LYS A 266 -13.87 21.08 0.94
CA LYS A 266 -13.14 21.66 -0.19
C LYS A 266 -11.83 20.91 -0.32
N THR A 267 -11.38 20.64 -1.55
CA THR A 267 -10.11 19.95 -1.76
C THR A 267 -8.97 20.62 -0.97
N ALA A 268 -8.27 19.84 -0.17
CA ALA A 268 -7.18 20.33 0.68
C ALA A 268 -5.83 20.15 -0.02
N GLY A 269 -5.03 21.20 -0.11
CA GLY A 269 -3.66 21.14 -0.61
C GLY A 269 -2.74 20.42 0.36
N LEU A 270 -1.61 19.92 -0.12
CA LEU A 270 -0.58 19.35 0.76
C LEU A 270 -0.02 20.38 1.73
N SER A 271 -0.01 21.66 1.35
CA SER A 271 0.35 22.79 2.21
C SER A 271 -0.61 22.99 3.38
N ASP A 272 -1.84 22.49 3.29
CA ASP A 272 -2.83 22.62 4.36
C ASP A 272 -2.61 21.63 5.50
N LEU A 273 -1.71 20.64 5.32
CA LEU A 273 -1.41 19.62 6.33
C LEU A 273 -0.91 20.21 7.66
N ASP A 274 -0.26 21.37 7.62
CA ASP A 274 0.18 22.08 8.83
C ASP A 274 -0.99 22.49 9.74
N LYS A 275 -2.20 22.59 9.19
CA LYS A 275 -3.42 22.90 9.93
C LYS A 275 -3.95 21.74 10.77
N ILE A 276 -3.47 20.51 10.55
CA ILE A 276 -3.94 19.30 11.28
C ILE A 276 -3.84 19.47 12.80
N MET A 277 -2.83 20.21 13.27
CA MET A 277 -2.61 20.45 14.70
C MET A 277 -3.54 21.52 15.29
N MET A 278 -4.31 22.23 14.45
CA MET A 278 -5.28 23.22 14.94
C MET A 278 -6.53 22.53 15.52
N PRO A 279 -7.12 23.03 16.59
CA PRO A 279 -8.35 22.48 17.15
C PRO A 279 -9.46 22.33 16.07
N ASN A 280 -10.11 21.17 16.05
CA ASN A 280 -11.16 20.77 15.12
C ASN A 280 -10.78 20.71 13.61
N ALA A 281 -9.59 21.14 13.22
CA ALA A 281 -9.20 21.19 11.78
C ALA A 281 -9.24 19.80 11.13
N LEU A 282 -8.91 18.72 11.85
CA LEU A 282 -9.03 17.35 11.35
C LEU A 282 -10.42 17.06 10.75
N VAL A 283 -11.49 17.48 11.43
CA VAL A 283 -12.86 17.25 10.97
C VAL A 283 -13.33 18.38 10.07
N THR A 284 -13.14 19.63 10.46
CA THR A 284 -13.70 20.79 9.72
C THR A 284 -13.00 21.04 8.38
N GLU A 285 -11.68 20.90 8.33
CA GLU A 285 -10.90 21.14 7.12
C GLU A 285 -10.71 19.87 6.29
N PHE A 286 -10.39 18.74 6.96
CA PHE A 286 -10.02 17.48 6.28
C PHE A 286 -11.16 16.46 6.24
N GLY A 287 -12.30 16.71 6.90
CA GLY A 287 -13.43 15.78 6.95
C GLY A 287 -13.02 14.42 7.52
N PHE A 288 -12.15 14.43 8.55
CA PHE A 288 -11.64 13.21 9.15
C PHE A 288 -12.75 12.41 9.82
N THR A 289 -12.74 11.12 9.58
CA THR A 289 -13.63 10.15 10.22
C THR A 289 -12.83 8.94 10.66
N ALA A 290 -13.24 8.30 11.73
CA ALA A 290 -12.72 7.01 12.14
C ALA A 290 -13.87 6.11 12.63
N SER A 291 -13.75 4.82 12.38
CA SER A 291 -14.70 3.82 12.87
C SER A 291 -13.98 2.56 13.33
N TYR A 292 -14.38 2.05 14.50
CA TYR A 292 -13.89 0.81 15.09
C TYR A 292 -14.91 0.26 16.09
N PRO A 293 -15.16 -1.08 16.15
CA PRO A 293 -14.76 -2.03 15.13
C PRO A 293 -15.56 -1.81 13.84
N GLY A 294 -14.86 -1.85 12.71
CA GLY A 294 -15.48 -1.82 11.38
C GLY A 294 -15.99 -3.20 10.95
N THR A 295 -16.66 -3.26 9.81
CA THR A 295 -17.13 -4.53 9.22
C THR A 295 -16.01 -5.15 8.38
N ARG A 296 -15.63 -6.40 8.68
CA ARG A 296 -14.69 -7.15 7.84
C ARG A 296 -15.29 -7.40 6.45
N ALA A 297 -14.57 -7.04 5.41
CA ALA A 297 -14.96 -7.35 4.04
C ALA A 297 -15.04 -8.87 3.86
N GLY A 298 -16.23 -9.40 3.56
CA GLY A 298 -16.48 -10.84 3.43
C GLY A 298 -17.46 -11.46 4.46
N ALA A 299 -17.78 -10.76 5.55
CA ALA A 299 -18.72 -11.25 6.55
C ALA A 299 -20.22 -11.15 6.13
N ALA A 300 -20.52 -10.52 5.00
CA ALA A 300 -21.88 -10.21 4.58
C ALA A 300 -22.57 -11.28 3.73
N LYS A 301 -22.08 -12.54 3.67
CA LYS A 301 -22.75 -13.63 2.95
C LYS A 301 -22.80 -14.91 3.79
N GLY A 302 -23.54 -14.87 4.88
CA GLY A 302 -23.73 -16.08 5.70
C GLY A 302 -24.89 -15.96 6.67
N GLY A 303 -26.06 -15.48 6.23
CA GLY A 303 -27.16 -15.38 7.15
C GLY A 303 -28.49 -15.02 6.50
N ALA A 304 -29.09 -15.94 5.74
CA ALA A 304 -30.53 -16.01 5.55
C ALA A 304 -30.92 -17.23 4.67
N THR A 305 -30.92 -18.39 5.25
CA THR A 305 -31.89 -19.44 4.83
C THR A 305 -32.07 -20.39 6.01
N ALA A 306 -32.95 -20.01 6.91
CA ALA A 306 -33.62 -20.97 7.78
C ALA A 306 -35.07 -20.56 7.90
N ALA A 307 -35.95 -21.55 7.71
CA ALA A 307 -37.35 -21.60 7.99
C ALA A 307 -38.32 -21.17 6.85
N LYS A 308 -38.72 -22.12 6.03
CA LYS A 308 -40.06 -22.76 6.18
C LYS A 308 -40.07 -24.08 5.43
#